data_d186717d9bf87454e616d086f5e3e986
#
_entry.id   d186717d9bf87454e616d086f5e3e986
#
_cell.length_a   1.000
_cell.length_b   1.000
_cell.length_c   1.000
_cell.angle_alpha   90.00
_cell.angle_beta   90.00
_cell.angle_gamma   90.00
#
_symmetry.space_group_name_H-M   'P 1'
#
loop_
_entity.id
_entity.type
_entity.pdbx_description
1 polymer ?
#
loop_
_entity_poly.entity_id
_entity_poly.type
_entity_poly.pdbx_seq_one_letter_code
_entity_poly.pdbx_strand_id
1 'polypeptide(L)'
;MRFKWAIRRILVVLISLVFLVYLFLNYVNDYEEIDDYEDEFDAEKDDIFVKNYLKLMQMGRAPARPVVEKKSDVEENYWCFLKRPENVGKSKSWLRMGAIEVYSAYFDDRDNSLFPENSAVQILVMSNHSIESKISIYCNIFTSSSYSTVKGYIREIWQTGWDPRDSFQVPSLITCPISKRIEGSEKMSVSLTRRKCKSVDSAMEVIMKPRNLEKKKDVAVCVKGLDYQQTHKILEYYKKAKNLTVISLSLPPGNPNEPIERGKFLKANRPQKRRHELLPYNDCFYSHIHTHRYVLIIDIDEVIVPVEHDNYGDLLRDFESKATGFHLSSISSRNVFKFPSNFTLFPHYHYMISNKKRSRKTSPKGEYGKSFSSTSTVATVFNHFALHKLSPTVAKSQYFSASEAVKLHYKSECPWESQKECHQLQYDLIEDTSLDRFEQKLRKRVDEAVMKIGIK
;
A
#
# COMPACT_ATOMS: atom_id res chain seq x y z
N MET A 1 -54.78 -11.61 -48.96
CA MET A 1 -54.65 -11.11 -47.57
C MET A 1 -53.73 -11.93 -46.68
N ARG A 2 -53.72 -13.26 -46.70
CA ARG A 2 -52.91 -14.13 -45.82
C ARG A 2 -51.38 -13.97 -45.97
N PHE A 3 -50.89 -13.66 -47.16
CA PHE A 3 -49.43 -13.54 -47.45
C PHE A 3 -48.81 -12.26 -46.79
N LYS A 4 -49.51 -11.13 -46.82
CA LYS A 4 -49.09 -9.87 -46.16
C LYS A 4 -49.02 -10.03 -44.61
N TRP A 5 -49.86 -10.85 -44.05
CA TRP A 5 -49.88 -11.08 -42.61
C TRP A 5 -48.72 -11.99 -42.13
N ALA A 6 -48.36 -12.98 -42.94
CA ALA A 6 -47.19 -13.83 -42.66
C ALA A 6 -45.87 -13.04 -42.70
N ILE A 7 -45.71 -12.17 -43.72
CA ILE A 7 -44.52 -11.31 -43.85
C ILE A 7 -44.39 -10.35 -42.62
N ARG A 8 -45.50 -9.75 -42.19
CA ARG A 8 -45.49 -8.88 -41.00
C ARG A 8 -45.06 -9.63 -39.73
N ARG A 9 -45.52 -10.87 -39.53
CA ARG A 9 -45.08 -11.70 -38.39
C ARG A 9 -43.59 -12.03 -38.44
N ILE A 10 -43.08 -12.41 -39.60
CA ILE A 10 -41.66 -12.70 -39.79
C ILE A 10 -40.83 -11.47 -39.53
N LEU A 11 -41.27 -10.27 -40.00
CA LEU A 11 -40.56 -9.01 -39.76
C LEU A 11 -40.54 -8.64 -38.27
N VAL A 12 -41.63 -8.83 -37.54
CA VAL A 12 -41.69 -8.60 -36.09
C VAL A 12 -40.78 -9.52 -35.34
N VAL A 13 -40.73 -10.82 -35.71
CA VAL A 13 -39.81 -11.79 -35.06
C VAL A 13 -38.36 -11.45 -35.34
N LEU A 14 -38.01 -11.03 -36.56
CA LEU A 14 -36.66 -10.62 -36.94
C LEU A 14 -36.23 -9.33 -36.19
N ILE A 15 -37.12 -8.32 -36.08
CA ILE A 15 -36.84 -7.12 -35.30
C ILE A 15 -36.67 -7.44 -33.82
N SER A 16 -37.49 -8.32 -33.25
CA SER A 16 -37.35 -8.74 -31.88
C SER A 16 -36.04 -9.50 -31.63
N LEU A 17 -35.60 -10.36 -32.54
CA LEU A 17 -34.32 -11.05 -32.47
C LEU A 17 -33.14 -10.10 -32.55
N VAL A 18 -33.17 -9.12 -33.49
CA VAL A 18 -32.13 -8.09 -33.61
C VAL A 18 -32.07 -7.25 -32.35
N PHE A 19 -33.21 -6.92 -31.76
CA PHE A 19 -33.27 -6.14 -30.52
C PHE A 19 -32.75 -6.94 -29.32
N LEU A 20 -33.03 -8.26 -29.23
CA LEU A 20 -32.48 -9.14 -28.20
C LEU A 20 -30.98 -9.30 -28.36
N VAL A 21 -30.46 -9.45 -29.60
CA VAL A 21 -29.02 -9.50 -29.86
C VAL A 21 -28.36 -8.17 -29.48
N TYR A 22 -28.99 -7.04 -29.81
CA TYR A 22 -28.52 -5.72 -29.42
C TYR A 22 -28.47 -5.54 -27.89
N LEU A 23 -29.51 -5.97 -27.18
CA LEU A 23 -29.53 -5.95 -25.70
C LEU A 23 -28.47 -6.91 -25.11
N PHE A 24 -28.27 -8.07 -25.72
CA PHE A 24 -27.25 -9.02 -25.28
C PHE A 24 -25.82 -8.48 -25.51
N LEU A 25 -25.57 -7.86 -26.66
CA LEU A 25 -24.28 -7.23 -26.95
C LEU A 25 -24.00 -6.03 -26.04
N ASN A 26 -24.99 -5.20 -25.74
CA ASN A 26 -24.85 -4.13 -24.75
C ASN A 26 -24.66 -4.71 -23.34
N TYR A 27 -25.37 -5.77 -22.99
CA TYR A 27 -25.17 -6.45 -21.69
C TYR A 27 -23.77 -7.06 -21.55
N VAL A 28 -23.21 -7.60 -22.63
CA VAL A 28 -21.82 -8.13 -22.64
C VAL A 28 -20.82 -6.98 -22.61
N ASN A 29 -21.07 -5.88 -23.33
CA ASN A 29 -20.22 -4.68 -23.27
C ASN A 29 -20.28 -4.01 -21.89
N ASP A 30 -21.46 -3.92 -21.26
CA ASP A 30 -21.57 -3.42 -19.88
C ASP A 30 -20.81 -4.32 -18.86
N TYR A 31 -20.64 -5.62 -19.16
CA TYR A 31 -19.83 -6.52 -18.34
C TYR A 31 -18.32 -6.35 -18.57
N GLU A 32 -17.88 -5.95 -19.75
CA GLU A 32 -16.49 -5.59 -20.04
C GLU A 32 -16.14 -4.18 -19.52
N GLU A 33 -17.10 -3.24 -19.53
CA GLU A 33 -16.95 -1.89 -18.97
C GLU A 33 -16.90 -1.87 -17.43
N ILE A 34 -17.48 -2.87 -16.74
CA ILE A 34 -17.41 -2.97 -15.27
C ILE A 34 -15.97 -3.33 -14.80
N ASP A 35 -15.15 -3.99 -15.63
CA ASP A 35 -13.72 -4.20 -15.34
C ASP A 35 -12.88 -2.90 -15.49
N ASP A 36 -13.40 -1.85 -16.17
CA ASP A 36 -12.72 -0.55 -16.32
C ASP A 36 -13.09 0.49 -15.24
N TYR A 37 -14.15 0.26 -14.45
CA TYR A 37 -14.66 1.26 -13.49
C TYR A 37 -13.74 1.50 -12.29
N GLU A 38 -12.85 0.56 -11.93
CA GLU A 38 -11.82 0.80 -10.91
C GLU A 38 -10.64 1.64 -11.44
N ASP A 39 -10.48 1.70 -12.77
CA ASP A 39 -9.38 2.39 -13.42
C ASP A 39 -9.63 3.90 -13.60
N GLU A 40 -10.87 4.35 -13.68
CA GLU A 40 -11.23 5.76 -13.89
C GLU A 40 -11.04 6.62 -12.62
N PHE A 41 -11.18 6.00 -11.43
CA PHE A 41 -11.02 6.72 -10.16
C PHE A 41 -9.55 7.03 -9.81
N ASP A 42 -8.61 6.20 -10.27
CA ASP A 42 -7.16 6.42 -10.07
C ASP A 42 -6.60 7.45 -11.08
N ALA A 43 -7.18 7.51 -12.29
CA ALA A 43 -6.70 8.37 -13.38
C ALA A 43 -6.85 9.85 -13.07
N GLU A 44 -7.90 10.29 -12.38
CA GLU A 44 -8.19 11.70 -12.15
C GLU A 44 -7.29 12.34 -11.08
N LYS A 45 -6.92 11.61 -10.05
CA LYS A 45 -5.98 12.10 -9.02
C LYS A 45 -4.53 12.02 -9.46
N ASP A 46 -4.16 10.95 -10.16
CA ASP A 46 -2.85 10.84 -10.82
C ASP A 46 -2.73 11.88 -11.95
N ASP A 47 -3.82 12.24 -12.64
CA ASP A 47 -3.83 13.23 -13.72
C ASP A 47 -3.52 14.65 -13.24
N ILE A 48 -4.02 15.07 -12.07
CA ILE A 48 -3.68 16.38 -11.47
C ILE A 48 -2.19 16.41 -11.09
N PHE A 49 -1.66 15.32 -10.54
CA PHE A 49 -0.24 15.22 -10.20
C PHE A 49 0.63 15.14 -11.46
N VAL A 50 0.23 14.33 -12.44
CA VAL A 50 0.88 14.20 -13.75
C VAL A 50 0.82 15.52 -14.53
N LYS A 51 -0.30 16.22 -14.54
CA LYS A 51 -0.42 17.56 -15.17
C LYS A 51 0.49 18.59 -14.51
N ASN A 52 0.57 18.57 -13.17
CA ASN A 52 1.49 19.45 -12.45
C ASN A 52 2.95 19.07 -12.70
N TYR A 53 3.27 17.77 -12.78
CA TYR A 53 4.59 17.26 -13.13
C TYR A 53 4.99 17.59 -14.57
N LEU A 54 4.10 17.35 -15.55
CA LEU A 54 4.35 17.69 -16.96
C LEU A 54 4.51 19.18 -17.14
N LYS A 55 3.75 19.99 -16.40
CA LYS A 55 3.92 21.46 -16.39
C LYS A 55 5.28 21.87 -15.82
N LEU A 56 5.76 21.21 -14.77
CA LEU A 56 7.11 21.39 -14.23
C LEU A 56 8.19 20.96 -15.23
N MET A 57 8.00 19.83 -15.93
CA MET A 57 8.93 19.34 -16.97
C MET A 57 8.91 20.20 -18.23
N GLN A 58 7.77 20.76 -18.62
CA GLN A 58 7.66 21.71 -19.75
C GLN A 58 8.31 23.06 -19.44
N MET A 59 8.28 23.49 -18.17
CA MET A 59 9.03 24.68 -17.72
C MET A 59 10.55 24.48 -17.77
N GLY A 60 11.04 23.20 -17.74
CA GLY A 60 12.45 22.85 -17.89
C GLY A 60 12.91 22.62 -19.32
N ARG A 61 12.00 22.54 -20.30
CA ARG A 61 12.29 22.34 -21.73
C ARG A 61 11.95 23.56 -22.58
N ALA A 62 12.53 24.71 -22.24
CA ALA A 62 12.58 25.80 -23.18
C ALA A 62 13.65 25.54 -24.23
N PRO A 63 13.37 25.76 -25.55
CA PRO A 63 14.37 25.60 -26.60
C PRO A 63 15.53 26.58 -26.35
N ALA A 64 16.74 26.11 -26.58
CA ALA A 64 17.96 26.90 -26.44
C ALA A 64 17.83 28.21 -27.23
N ARG A 65 17.62 29.31 -26.54
CA ARG A 65 17.91 30.66 -27.02
C ARG A 65 19.26 31.11 -26.47
N PRO A 66 19.99 31.97 -27.18
CA PRO A 66 21.34 32.32 -26.81
C PRO A 66 21.38 32.88 -25.39
N VAL A 67 22.42 32.44 -24.69
CA VAL A 67 22.77 32.76 -23.31
C VAL A 67 22.73 34.26 -23.07
N VAL A 68 21.61 34.73 -22.53
CA VAL A 68 21.62 35.82 -21.56
C VAL A 68 21.62 35.09 -20.22
N GLU A 69 22.69 35.22 -19.48
CA GLU A 69 22.80 34.70 -18.11
C GLU A 69 21.60 35.18 -17.29
N LYS A 70 20.55 34.37 -17.25
CA LYS A 70 19.54 34.49 -16.19
C LYS A 70 20.19 33.91 -14.96
N LYS A 71 20.41 34.79 -13.98
CA LYS A 71 20.75 34.45 -12.61
C LYS A 71 19.99 33.19 -12.21
N SER A 72 20.74 32.15 -11.91
CA SER A 72 20.25 30.82 -11.58
C SER A 72 19.33 30.85 -10.32
N ASP A 73 18.38 29.92 -10.25
CA ASP A 73 17.53 29.66 -9.08
C ASP A 73 18.33 29.43 -7.76
N VAL A 74 19.63 29.35 -7.85
CA VAL A 74 20.57 29.33 -6.71
C VAL A 74 20.57 30.65 -5.93
N GLU A 75 20.23 31.79 -6.53
CA GLU A 75 20.19 33.10 -5.83
C GLU A 75 18.97 33.26 -4.92
N GLU A 76 17.85 32.54 -5.14
CA GLU A 76 16.70 32.63 -4.22
C GLU A 76 16.94 31.99 -2.85
N ASN A 77 17.91 31.10 -2.71
CA ASN A 77 18.24 30.48 -1.43
C ASN A 77 19.18 31.32 -0.55
N TYR A 78 19.82 32.32 -1.10
CA TYR A 78 20.83 33.13 -0.40
C TYR A 78 20.30 33.96 0.76
N TRP A 79 18.98 34.18 0.83
CA TRP A 79 18.32 35.00 1.85
C TRP A 79 17.54 34.19 2.89
N CYS A 80 17.59 32.90 2.87
CA CYS A 80 16.94 32.04 3.87
C CYS A 80 17.89 31.78 5.03
N PHE A 81 17.87 32.62 6.05
CA PHE A 81 18.57 32.33 7.29
C PHE A 81 17.73 31.40 8.16
N LEU A 82 18.04 30.10 8.13
CA LEU A 82 17.41 29.10 8.99
C LEU A 82 18.28 28.89 10.25
N LYS A 83 17.69 29.10 11.43
CA LYS A 83 18.28 28.62 12.66
C LYS A 83 18.18 27.08 12.68
N ARG A 84 19.25 26.39 13.03
CA ARG A 84 19.19 24.94 13.23
C ARG A 84 18.25 24.61 14.38
N PRO A 85 17.38 23.58 14.24
CA PRO A 85 16.48 23.19 15.31
C PRO A 85 17.26 22.68 16.53
N GLU A 86 16.82 23.10 17.70
CA GLU A 86 17.41 22.66 18.98
C GLU A 86 16.97 21.24 19.33
N ASN A 87 15.74 20.87 18.95
CA ASN A 87 15.15 19.57 19.23
C ASN A 87 15.05 18.73 17.95
N VAL A 88 15.82 17.65 17.89
CA VAL A 88 15.71 16.67 16.80
C VAL A 88 15.08 15.38 17.35
N GLY A 89 13.81 15.18 17.00
CA GLY A 89 13.07 13.98 17.35
C GLY A 89 13.52 12.76 16.53
N LYS A 90 13.50 11.60 17.15
CA LYS A 90 13.79 10.33 16.45
C LYS A 90 12.64 9.96 15.51
N SER A 91 12.96 9.48 14.32
CA SER A 91 11.97 8.86 13.44
C SER A 91 11.30 7.66 14.13
N LYS A 92 10.03 7.42 13.78
CA LYS A 92 9.12 6.44 14.41
C LYS A 92 8.65 6.83 15.81
N SER A 93 8.72 8.12 16.11
CA SER A 93 8.08 8.71 17.28
C SER A 93 7.35 10.00 16.85
N TRP A 94 6.20 10.24 17.43
CA TRP A 94 5.40 11.40 17.05
C TRP A 94 6.09 12.71 17.40
N LEU A 95 6.12 13.64 16.44
CA LEU A 95 6.62 14.99 16.61
C LEU A 95 5.65 15.98 15.98
N ARG A 96 5.14 16.90 16.77
CA ARG A 96 4.21 17.92 16.28
C ARG A 96 4.95 19.04 15.57
N MET A 97 4.54 19.33 14.33
CA MET A 97 5.02 20.46 13.53
C MET A 97 3.83 21.30 13.06
N GLY A 98 3.45 22.28 13.87
CA GLY A 98 2.24 23.08 13.65
C GLY A 98 0.96 22.26 13.83
N ALA A 99 0.18 22.09 12.77
CA ALA A 99 -1.06 21.31 12.76
C ALA A 99 -0.85 19.86 12.24
N ILE A 100 0.39 19.46 12.01
CA ILE A 100 0.77 18.17 11.43
C ILE A 100 1.52 17.36 12.48
N GLU A 101 1.12 16.13 12.68
CA GLU A 101 1.84 15.13 13.49
C GLU A 101 2.75 14.31 12.56
N VAL A 102 4.06 14.48 12.71
CA VAL A 102 5.07 13.77 11.91
C VAL A 102 5.45 12.49 12.65
N TYR A 103 5.44 11.36 11.92
CA TYR A 103 5.77 10.05 12.49
C TYR A 103 7.17 9.58 12.11
N SER A 104 7.50 9.60 10.82
CA SER A 104 8.80 9.16 10.32
C SER A 104 9.22 9.89 9.07
N ALA A 105 10.53 9.97 8.85
CA ALA A 105 11.12 10.54 7.65
C ALA A 105 12.19 9.59 7.10
N TYR A 106 12.19 9.40 5.78
CA TYR A 106 13.08 8.48 5.07
C TYR A 106 13.79 9.18 3.93
N PHE A 107 15.05 8.90 3.76
CA PHE A 107 15.78 9.26 2.55
C PHE A 107 15.42 8.28 1.43
N ASP A 108 15.09 8.82 0.25
CA ASP A 108 14.67 8.07 -0.92
C ASP A 108 15.44 8.53 -2.15
N ASP A 109 16.34 7.71 -2.63
CA ASP A 109 17.17 7.96 -3.82
C ASP A 109 16.88 7.00 -4.97
N ARG A 110 15.66 6.42 -4.99
CA ARG A 110 15.26 5.46 -6.04
C ARG A 110 15.24 6.09 -7.42
N ASP A 111 15.68 5.33 -8.44
CA ASP A 111 15.89 5.84 -9.81
C ASP A 111 14.60 6.23 -10.55
N ASN A 112 13.46 5.66 -10.15
CA ASN A 112 12.15 5.93 -10.76
C ASN A 112 11.39 7.07 -10.09
N SER A 113 12.08 7.97 -9.40
CA SER A 113 11.45 9.12 -8.76
C SER A 113 10.82 10.07 -9.80
N LEU A 114 9.74 10.76 -9.38
CA LEU A 114 9.12 11.83 -10.15
C LEU A 114 10.01 13.09 -10.27
N PHE A 115 11.12 13.15 -9.54
CA PHE A 115 12.02 14.30 -9.48
C PHE A 115 13.31 13.98 -10.25
N PRO A 116 13.79 14.91 -11.11
CA PRO A 116 14.92 14.65 -12.02
C PRO A 116 16.20 14.17 -11.34
N GLU A 117 16.47 14.58 -10.13
CA GLU A 117 17.66 14.18 -9.38
C GLU A 117 17.45 12.97 -8.47
N ASN A 118 16.26 12.39 -8.51
CA ASN A 118 15.86 11.13 -7.86
C ASN A 118 16.08 11.06 -6.33
N SER A 119 16.48 12.17 -5.69
CA SER A 119 16.66 12.20 -4.25
C SER A 119 15.55 13.00 -3.58
N ALA A 120 14.97 12.45 -2.53
CA ALA A 120 13.92 13.10 -1.76
C ALA A 120 13.96 12.67 -0.29
N VAL A 121 13.40 13.49 0.58
CA VAL A 121 12.95 13.05 1.91
C VAL A 121 11.46 12.76 1.84
N GLN A 122 11.08 11.55 2.20
CA GLN A 122 9.70 11.09 2.27
C GLN A 122 9.24 11.08 3.73
N ILE A 123 8.20 11.85 4.04
CA ILE A 123 7.76 12.09 5.41
C ILE A 123 6.36 11.56 5.59
N LEU A 124 6.18 10.63 6.52
CA LEU A 124 4.87 10.09 6.89
C LEU A 124 4.27 10.93 8.01
N VAL A 125 3.08 11.43 7.74
CA VAL A 125 2.39 12.37 8.63
C VAL A 125 0.93 11.99 8.84
N MET A 126 0.36 12.53 9.92
CA MET A 126 -1.07 12.52 10.18
C MET A 126 -1.53 13.96 10.43
N SER A 127 -2.70 14.31 9.91
CA SER A 127 -3.31 15.64 10.12
C SER A 127 -4.77 15.47 10.52
N ASN A 128 -5.33 16.45 11.25
CA ASN A 128 -6.74 16.39 11.72
C ASN A 128 -7.77 16.47 10.58
N HIS A 129 -7.34 17.01 9.43
CA HIS A 129 -8.13 17.14 8.22
C HIS A 129 -7.23 16.86 7.02
N SER A 130 -7.83 16.58 5.87
CA SER A 130 -7.11 16.57 4.61
C SER A 130 -6.29 17.86 4.48
N ILE A 131 -5.02 17.72 4.12
CA ILE A 131 -4.17 18.89 3.89
C ILE A 131 -4.59 19.42 2.52
N GLU A 132 -5.37 20.50 2.54
CA GLU A 132 -5.88 21.11 1.31
C GLU A 132 -4.75 21.38 0.32
N SER A 133 -4.97 21.06 -0.94
CA SER A 133 -4.03 21.27 -2.05
C SER A 133 -3.60 22.74 -2.22
N LYS A 134 -4.35 23.67 -1.64
CA LYS A 134 -4.06 25.11 -1.60
C LYS A 134 -3.02 25.51 -0.56
N ILE A 135 -2.71 24.63 0.41
CA ILE A 135 -1.73 24.95 1.46
C ILE A 135 -0.35 24.55 0.98
N SER A 136 0.54 25.54 0.82
CA SER A 136 1.95 25.27 0.58
C SER A 136 2.62 24.75 1.86
N ILE A 137 3.35 23.65 1.73
CA ILE A 137 4.23 23.13 2.77
C ILE A 137 5.66 23.24 2.27
N TYR A 138 6.55 23.68 3.13
CA TYR A 138 7.99 23.77 2.88
C TYR A 138 8.72 22.85 3.83
N CYS A 139 9.69 22.14 3.30
CA CYS A 139 10.60 21.27 4.03
C CYS A 139 11.92 22.02 4.24
N ASN A 140 12.28 22.25 5.49
CA ASN A 140 13.62 22.71 5.82
C ASN A 140 14.46 21.47 6.13
N ILE A 141 15.43 21.18 5.30
CA ILE A 141 16.31 20.02 5.39
C ILE A 141 17.66 20.49 5.90
N PHE A 142 18.16 19.85 6.95
CA PHE A 142 19.42 20.16 7.61
C PHE A 142 20.35 18.95 7.50
N THR A 143 21.57 19.18 7.03
CA THR A 143 22.70 18.24 7.08
C THR A 143 23.72 18.71 8.11
N SER A 144 24.82 17.98 8.29
CA SER A 144 25.91 18.43 9.18
C SER A 144 26.50 19.77 8.76
N SER A 145 26.62 20.00 7.45
CA SER A 145 27.35 21.14 6.86
C SER A 145 26.44 22.22 6.27
N SER A 146 25.21 21.88 5.88
CA SER A 146 24.33 22.77 5.12
C SER A 146 22.86 22.67 5.52
N TYR A 147 22.05 23.55 4.95
CA TYR A 147 20.60 23.44 5.01
C TYR A 147 19.96 23.94 3.70
N SER A 148 18.75 23.47 3.43
CA SER A 148 17.97 23.94 2.28
C SER A 148 16.48 23.98 2.61
N THR A 149 15.75 24.86 1.92
CA THR A 149 14.29 24.91 1.97
C THR A 149 13.73 24.56 0.61
N VAL A 150 12.92 23.53 0.56
CA VAL A 150 12.27 23.06 -0.67
C VAL A 150 10.75 22.99 -0.48
N LYS A 151 10.00 23.10 -1.58
CA LYS A 151 8.55 22.91 -1.55
C LYS A 151 8.27 21.42 -1.36
N GLY A 152 7.41 21.09 -0.39
CA GLY A 152 6.91 19.72 -0.18
C GLY A 152 5.69 19.41 -1.06
N TYR A 153 5.62 18.18 -1.53
CA TYR A 153 4.50 17.66 -2.31
C TYR A 153 3.72 16.65 -1.47
N ILE A 154 2.42 16.90 -1.30
CA ILE A 154 1.55 16.12 -0.43
C ILE A 154 0.81 15.09 -1.26
N ARG A 155 0.83 13.84 -0.80
CA ARG A 155 -0.04 12.77 -1.27
C ARG A 155 -0.85 12.25 -0.11
N GLU A 156 -2.14 12.41 -0.16
CA GLU A 156 -3.05 11.80 0.80
C GLU A 156 -3.10 10.29 0.57
N ILE A 157 -2.88 9.51 1.62
CA ILE A 157 -2.86 8.04 1.53
C ILE A 157 -4.28 7.46 1.70
N TRP A 158 -5.27 8.29 1.94
CA TRP A 158 -6.66 7.88 2.07
C TRP A 158 -7.43 8.08 0.76
N GLN A 159 -8.26 7.11 0.42
CA GLN A 159 -9.17 7.21 -0.72
C GLN A 159 -10.57 7.62 -0.25
N THR A 160 -11.01 8.81 -0.67
CA THR A 160 -12.32 9.36 -0.32
C THR A 160 -13.50 8.53 -0.85
N GLY A 161 -13.31 7.73 -1.89
CA GLY A 161 -14.30 6.77 -2.39
C GLY A 161 -14.67 5.67 -1.39
N TRP A 162 -13.77 5.35 -0.44
CA TRP A 162 -14.05 4.36 0.62
C TRP A 162 -14.82 4.98 1.78
N ASP A 163 -14.51 6.21 2.13
CA ASP A 163 -15.18 6.96 3.17
C ASP A 163 -14.89 8.45 2.98
N PRO A 164 -15.85 9.23 2.46
CA PRO A 164 -15.65 10.65 2.11
C PRO A 164 -15.64 11.58 3.33
N ARG A 165 -15.87 11.08 4.54
CA ARG A 165 -15.95 11.93 5.75
C ARG A 165 -14.60 12.55 6.08
N ASP A 166 -14.59 13.85 6.32
CA ASP A 166 -13.42 14.67 6.62
C ASP A 166 -13.16 14.89 8.13
N SER A 167 -14.04 14.37 8.98
CA SER A 167 -13.96 14.52 10.45
C SER A 167 -12.89 13.65 11.12
N PHE A 168 -12.10 12.89 10.34
CA PHE A 168 -11.10 11.97 10.84
C PHE A 168 -9.69 12.46 10.54
N GLN A 169 -8.73 11.99 11.33
CA GLN A 169 -7.32 12.19 11.02
C GLN A 169 -6.95 11.47 9.74
N VAL A 170 -6.17 12.15 8.89
CA VAL A 170 -5.82 11.69 7.53
C VAL A 170 -4.32 11.43 7.42
N PRO A 171 -3.90 10.24 7.02
CA PRO A 171 -2.51 9.93 6.74
C PRO A 171 -2.08 10.51 5.39
N SER A 172 -0.89 11.09 5.34
CA SER A 172 -0.31 11.62 4.11
C SER A 172 1.18 11.34 4.02
N LEU A 173 1.66 11.27 2.78
CA LEU A 173 3.08 11.30 2.44
C LEU A 173 3.44 12.69 1.95
N ILE A 174 4.43 13.32 2.58
CA ILE A 174 5.03 14.57 2.10
C ILE A 174 6.38 14.24 1.49
N THR A 175 6.52 14.52 0.19
CA THR A 175 7.77 14.36 -0.54
C THR A 175 8.50 15.69 -0.64
N CYS A 176 9.73 15.74 -0.15
CA CYS A 176 10.61 16.90 -0.19
C CYS A 176 11.77 16.60 -1.15
N PRO A 177 11.74 17.05 -2.41
CA PRO A 177 12.80 16.78 -3.36
C PRO A 177 14.09 17.47 -2.95
N ILE A 178 15.23 16.82 -3.22
CA ILE A 178 16.56 17.35 -2.90
C ILE A 178 17.30 17.55 -4.22
N SER A 179 17.80 18.76 -4.45
CA SER A 179 18.45 19.15 -5.71
C SER A 179 19.82 18.54 -5.94
N LYS A 180 20.44 17.98 -4.91
CA LYS A 180 21.73 17.30 -4.98
C LYS A 180 21.66 15.94 -4.33
N ARG A 181 22.28 14.95 -4.98
CA ARG A 181 22.45 13.61 -4.38
C ARG A 181 23.34 13.75 -3.15
N ILE A 182 22.77 13.41 -1.99
CA ILE A 182 23.51 13.41 -0.73
C ILE A 182 24.14 12.03 -0.57
N GLU A 183 25.44 11.99 -0.28
CA GLU A 183 26.10 10.73 0.05
C GLU A 183 25.49 10.12 1.31
N GLY A 184 25.22 8.80 1.29
CA GLY A 184 24.43 8.09 2.30
C GLY A 184 25.01 8.04 3.73
N SER A 185 26.14 8.71 3.98
CA SER A 185 26.79 8.85 5.30
C SER A 185 26.42 10.13 6.05
N GLU A 186 25.75 11.07 5.42
CA GLU A 186 25.38 12.34 6.07
C GLU A 186 24.14 12.24 6.94
N LYS A 187 24.25 12.60 8.21
CA LYS A 187 23.08 12.75 9.08
C LYS A 187 22.19 13.88 8.59
N MET A 188 20.92 13.60 8.48
CA MET A 188 19.93 14.56 7.98
C MET A 188 18.77 14.68 8.96
N SER A 189 18.22 15.88 9.07
CA SER A 189 16.94 16.11 9.73
C SER A 189 16.07 17.06 8.91
N VAL A 190 14.75 16.98 9.10
CA VAL A 190 13.78 17.76 8.35
C VAL A 190 12.72 18.37 9.26
N SER A 191 12.34 19.61 8.98
CA SER A 191 11.18 20.24 9.59
C SER A 191 10.19 20.75 8.54
N LEU A 192 8.92 20.84 8.92
CA LEU A 192 7.84 21.26 8.05
C LEU A 192 7.32 22.64 8.45
N THR A 193 7.13 23.52 7.47
CA THR A 193 6.58 24.86 7.70
C THR A 193 5.58 25.24 6.61
N ARG A 194 4.65 26.14 6.92
CA ARG A 194 3.71 26.71 5.93
C ARG A 194 4.29 27.89 5.16
N ARG A 195 5.37 28.48 5.64
CA ARG A 195 6.04 29.63 5.02
C ARG A 195 7.46 29.27 4.66
N LYS A 196 7.89 29.63 3.45
CA LYS A 196 9.27 29.51 3.01
C LYS A 196 10.20 30.24 3.99
N CYS A 197 11.36 29.69 4.28
CA CYS A 197 12.39 30.29 5.13
C CYS A 197 11.98 30.56 6.59
N LYS A 198 10.95 29.89 7.09
CA LYS A 198 10.59 30.00 8.51
C LYS A 198 11.38 28.99 9.33
N SER A 199 12.17 29.46 10.29
CA SER A 199 12.80 28.58 11.28
C SER A 199 11.77 28.01 12.24
N VAL A 200 12.03 26.77 12.70
CA VAL A 200 11.26 26.08 13.73
C VAL A 200 12.24 25.39 14.69
N ASP A 201 11.81 25.21 15.93
CA ASP A 201 12.67 24.68 16.99
C ASP A 201 12.79 23.15 16.97
N SER A 202 11.95 22.48 16.18
CA SER A 202 11.89 21.02 16.12
C SER A 202 12.08 20.49 14.70
N ALA A 203 12.85 19.39 14.58
CA ALA A 203 13.00 18.64 13.33
C ALA A 203 12.91 17.13 13.61
N MET A 204 12.61 16.34 12.58
CA MET A 204 12.63 14.89 12.61
C MET A 204 13.93 14.38 11.99
N GLU A 205 14.58 13.43 12.66
CA GLU A 205 15.71 12.70 12.09
C GLU A 205 15.26 11.92 10.85
N VAL A 206 16.03 12.01 9.77
CA VAL A 206 15.77 11.23 8.53
C VAL A 206 16.48 9.90 8.62
N ILE A 207 15.75 8.82 8.41
CA ILE A 207 16.31 7.47 8.35
C ILE A 207 17.08 7.33 7.04
N MET A 208 18.40 7.23 7.15
CA MET A 208 19.32 6.97 6.06
C MET A 208 19.61 5.48 6.00
N LYS A 209 19.25 4.81 4.92
CA LYS A 209 19.64 3.41 4.70
C LYS A 209 20.50 3.30 3.46
N PRO A 210 21.66 2.65 3.52
CA PRO A 210 22.49 2.45 2.37
C PRO A 210 21.73 1.64 1.30
N ARG A 211 21.83 2.10 0.06
CA ARG A 211 21.26 1.42 -1.09
C ARG A 211 22.17 0.24 -1.45
N ASN A 212 21.70 -0.98 -1.16
CA ASN A 212 22.36 -2.18 -1.61
C ASN A 212 21.71 -2.69 -2.90
N LEU A 213 22.18 -2.19 -4.05
CA LEU A 213 21.64 -2.51 -5.37
C LEU A 213 21.83 -3.97 -5.77
N GLU A 214 22.93 -4.58 -5.31
CA GLU A 214 23.33 -5.90 -5.79
C GLU A 214 22.64 -7.09 -5.08
N LYS A 215 22.05 -6.87 -3.89
CA LYS A 215 21.52 -7.96 -3.05
C LYS A 215 20.20 -7.62 -2.34
N LYS A 216 19.23 -7.04 -3.07
CA LYS A 216 17.90 -6.92 -2.49
C LYS A 216 17.31 -8.31 -2.27
N LYS A 217 16.75 -8.53 -1.07
CA LYS A 217 15.92 -9.70 -0.75
C LYS A 217 14.62 -9.64 -1.57
N ASP A 218 13.99 -10.78 -1.80
CA ASP A 218 12.81 -10.81 -2.64
C ASP A 218 11.61 -10.07 -2.01
N VAL A 219 11.18 -10.46 -0.81
CA VAL A 219 9.95 -9.92 -0.21
C VAL A 219 10.14 -9.62 1.28
N ALA A 220 9.71 -8.44 1.70
CA ALA A 220 9.41 -8.15 3.09
C ALA A 220 7.91 -8.33 3.32
N VAL A 221 7.53 -9.13 4.34
CA VAL A 221 6.14 -9.31 4.73
C VAL A 221 5.86 -8.43 5.94
N CYS A 222 4.93 -7.49 5.78
CA CYS A 222 4.47 -6.58 6.82
C CYS A 222 3.10 -7.05 7.32
N VAL A 223 3.06 -7.58 8.53
CA VAL A 223 1.80 -8.01 9.13
C VAL A 223 1.14 -6.81 9.81
N LYS A 224 -0.15 -6.66 9.61
CA LYS A 224 -0.99 -5.64 10.24
C LYS A 224 -0.85 -5.65 11.75
N GLY A 225 -0.96 -4.48 12.37
CA GLY A 225 -0.80 -4.30 13.82
C GLY A 225 -1.66 -5.26 14.64
N LEU A 226 -1.03 -5.90 15.62
CA LEU A 226 -1.64 -6.89 16.50
C LEU A 226 -1.92 -6.25 17.85
N ASP A 227 -3.19 -5.98 18.16
CA ASP A 227 -3.65 -5.45 19.44
C ASP A 227 -4.14 -6.54 20.40
N TYR A 228 -3.55 -7.74 20.33
CA TYR A 228 -3.95 -8.88 21.15
C TYR A 228 -3.00 -9.13 22.32
N GLN A 229 -3.47 -8.98 23.53
CA GLN A 229 -2.69 -9.25 24.74
C GLN A 229 -2.16 -10.69 24.81
N GLN A 230 -2.89 -11.65 24.23
CA GLN A 230 -2.53 -13.08 24.25
C GLN A 230 -1.42 -13.44 23.25
N THR A 231 -1.12 -12.58 22.26
CA THR A 231 -0.10 -12.86 21.24
C THR A 231 1.34 -12.59 21.70
N HIS A 232 1.54 -11.97 22.86
CA HIS A 232 2.86 -11.56 23.33
C HIS A 232 3.87 -12.72 23.38
N LYS A 233 3.50 -13.87 23.94
CA LYS A 233 4.38 -15.06 24.02
C LYS A 233 4.75 -15.60 22.64
N ILE A 234 3.79 -15.60 21.72
CA ILE A 234 3.97 -16.04 20.32
C ILE A 234 4.95 -15.09 19.61
N LEU A 235 4.75 -13.78 19.75
CA LEU A 235 5.61 -12.76 19.16
C LEU A 235 7.05 -12.86 19.70
N GLU A 236 7.24 -13.02 21.02
CA GLU A 236 8.57 -13.19 21.64
C GLU A 236 9.26 -14.46 21.15
N TYR A 237 8.54 -15.57 20.99
CA TYR A 237 9.09 -16.79 20.40
C TYR A 237 9.61 -16.55 18.99
N TYR A 238 8.78 -15.97 18.10
CA TYR A 238 9.17 -15.72 16.70
C TYR A 238 10.24 -14.65 16.57
N LYS A 239 10.24 -13.63 17.41
CA LYS A 239 11.29 -12.61 17.46
C LYS A 239 12.66 -13.22 17.71
N LYS A 240 12.75 -14.20 18.63
CA LYS A 240 14.01 -14.92 18.95
C LYS A 240 14.40 -15.93 17.88
N ALA A 241 13.43 -16.59 17.27
CA ALA A 241 13.68 -17.78 16.43
C ALA A 241 13.77 -17.50 14.92
N LYS A 242 13.18 -16.43 14.37
CA LYS A 242 12.82 -16.37 12.94
C LYS A 242 12.84 -14.98 12.30
N ASN A 243 13.86 -14.18 12.45
CA ASN A 243 13.96 -12.91 11.71
C ASN A 243 12.67 -12.04 11.72
N LEU A 244 11.91 -12.12 12.80
CA LEU A 244 10.74 -11.29 13.01
C LEU A 244 11.14 -10.00 13.72
N THR A 245 10.86 -8.85 13.11
CA THR A 245 11.00 -7.55 13.76
C THR A 245 9.65 -7.11 14.27
N VAL A 246 9.54 -6.91 15.57
CA VAL A 246 8.34 -6.33 16.20
C VAL A 246 8.58 -4.84 16.41
N ILE A 247 7.71 -4.01 15.81
CA ILE A 247 7.77 -2.56 15.92
C ILE A 247 6.61 -2.10 16.80
N SER A 248 6.94 -1.42 17.90
CA SER A 248 5.94 -0.78 18.74
C SER A 248 5.37 0.45 18.02
N LEU A 249 4.06 0.56 17.98
CA LEU A 249 3.36 1.67 17.35
C LEU A 249 2.43 2.33 18.37
N SER A 250 2.51 3.64 18.47
CA SER A 250 1.53 4.47 19.18
C SER A 250 0.59 5.18 18.19
N LEU A 251 -0.62 5.45 18.62
CA LEU A 251 -1.52 6.35 17.87
C LEU A 251 -1.00 7.79 17.98
N PRO A 252 -1.42 8.68 17.05
CA PRO A 252 -1.05 10.09 17.10
C PRO A 252 -1.39 10.72 18.45
N PRO A 253 -0.67 11.76 18.88
CA PRO A 253 -0.95 12.49 20.11
C PRO A 253 -2.43 12.92 20.22
N GLY A 254 -2.99 12.85 21.42
CA GLY A 254 -4.41 13.09 21.66
C GLY A 254 -5.31 11.87 21.56
N ASN A 255 -4.79 10.74 21.06
CA ASN A 255 -5.51 9.46 21.06
C ASN A 255 -5.02 8.56 22.23
N PRO A 256 -5.88 7.65 22.74
CA PRO A 256 -5.48 6.77 23.82
C PRO A 256 -4.46 5.74 23.35
N ASN A 257 -3.37 5.59 24.11
CA ASN A 257 -2.30 4.64 23.80
C ASN A 257 -2.18 3.49 24.83
N GLU A 258 -2.85 3.60 25.97
CA GLU A 258 -2.96 2.48 26.91
C GLU A 258 -3.72 1.32 26.25
N PRO A 259 -3.24 0.07 26.35
CA PRO A 259 -3.73 -1.05 25.54
C PRO A 259 -5.26 -1.25 25.58
N ILE A 260 -5.87 -1.16 26.77
CA ILE A 260 -7.31 -1.37 26.94
C ILE A 260 -8.10 -0.22 26.31
N GLU A 261 -7.72 1.02 26.60
CA GLU A 261 -8.41 2.20 26.10
C GLU A 261 -8.21 2.37 24.59
N ARG A 262 -6.99 2.08 24.09
CA ARG A 262 -6.72 2.02 22.67
C ARG A 262 -7.59 0.99 21.96
N GLY A 263 -7.72 -0.21 22.51
CA GLY A 263 -8.57 -1.26 21.96
C GLY A 263 -10.05 -0.83 21.89
N LYS A 264 -10.59 -0.24 22.95
CA LYS A 264 -11.95 0.32 22.97
C LYS A 264 -12.13 1.42 21.93
N PHE A 265 -11.19 2.36 21.85
CA PHE A 265 -11.22 3.48 20.92
C PHE A 265 -11.21 2.98 19.46
N LEU A 266 -10.31 2.07 19.11
CA LEU A 266 -10.19 1.54 17.74
C LEU A 266 -11.42 0.69 17.36
N LYS A 267 -12.02 -0.02 18.31
CA LYS A 267 -13.26 -0.78 18.08
C LYS A 267 -14.46 0.14 17.82
N ALA A 268 -14.58 1.22 18.59
CA ALA A 268 -15.65 2.21 18.44
C ALA A 268 -15.49 3.09 17.19
N ASN A 269 -14.24 3.34 16.76
CA ASN A 269 -13.91 4.28 15.68
C ASN A 269 -13.28 3.55 14.48
N ARG A 270 -13.99 2.59 13.88
CA ARG A 270 -13.48 1.81 12.72
C ARG A 270 -12.96 2.65 11.56
N PRO A 271 -13.62 3.76 11.13
CA PRO A 271 -13.09 4.60 10.05
C PRO A 271 -11.75 5.23 10.40
N GLN A 272 -11.58 5.70 11.64
CA GLN A 272 -10.30 6.22 12.12
C GLN A 272 -9.24 5.12 12.23
N LYS A 273 -9.62 3.93 12.71
CA LYS A 273 -8.74 2.75 12.74
C LYS A 273 -8.15 2.45 11.37
N ARG A 274 -9.00 2.39 10.32
CA ARG A 274 -8.56 2.12 8.94
C ARG A 274 -7.56 3.16 8.43
N ARG A 275 -7.76 4.44 8.79
CA ARG A 275 -6.81 5.52 8.44
C ARG A 275 -5.49 5.39 9.20
N HIS A 276 -5.55 5.09 10.49
CA HIS A 276 -4.36 4.87 11.31
C HIS A 276 -3.51 3.68 10.81
N GLU A 277 -4.14 2.63 10.30
CA GLU A 277 -3.45 1.44 9.77
C GLU A 277 -2.58 1.73 8.54
N LEU A 278 -2.92 2.76 7.75
CA LEU A 278 -2.15 3.12 6.55
C LEU A 278 -0.77 3.70 6.89
N LEU A 279 -0.62 4.30 8.06
CA LEU A 279 0.66 4.84 8.48
C LEU A 279 1.71 3.73 8.69
N PRO A 280 1.48 2.69 9.53
CA PRO A 280 2.43 1.58 9.70
C PRO A 280 2.65 0.77 8.42
N TYR A 281 1.66 0.68 7.51
CA TYR A 281 1.89 0.04 6.22
C TYR A 281 2.95 0.77 5.40
N ASN A 282 2.83 2.08 5.32
CA ASN A 282 3.79 2.90 4.58
C ASN A 282 5.12 3.04 5.31
N ASP A 283 5.13 3.06 6.65
CA ASP A 283 6.36 3.00 7.43
C ASP A 283 7.13 1.69 7.22
N CYS A 284 6.41 0.55 7.19
CA CYS A 284 7.01 -0.72 6.83
C CYS A 284 7.52 -0.71 5.39
N PHE A 285 6.75 -0.18 4.45
CA PHE A 285 7.15 -0.05 3.05
C PHE A 285 8.46 0.73 2.93
N TYR A 286 8.53 1.95 3.47
CA TYR A 286 9.73 2.79 3.43
C TYR A 286 10.92 2.19 4.19
N SER A 287 10.66 1.43 5.23
CA SER A 287 11.71 0.68 5.93
C SER A 287 12.42 -0.34 5.04
N HIS A 288 11.83 -0.74 3.92
CA HIS A 288 12.32 -1.82 3.06
C HIS A 288 12.62 -1.42 1.62
N ILE A 289 12.40 -0.16 1.22
CA ILE A 289 12.60 0.30 -0.18
C ILE A 289 14.00 0.04 -0.73
N HIS A 290 15.04 0.04 0.12
CA HIS A 290 16.43 -0.19 -0.29
C HIS A 290 16.90 -1.63 -0.09
N THR A 291 16.15 -2.46 0.62
CA THR A 291 16.60 -3.80 1.06
C THR A 291 15.81 -4.96 0.45
N HIS A 292 14.61 -4.72 -0.06
CA HIS A 292 13.74 -5.74 -0.65
C HIS A 292 13.22 -5.29 -2.01
N ARG A 293 12.89 -6.25 -2.87
CA ARG A 293 12.29 -6.00 -4.19
C ARG A 293 10.81 -5.66 -4.07
N TYR A 294 10.11 -6.37 -3.19
CA TYR A 294 8.69 -6.22 -2.94
C TYR A 294 8.39 -6.12 -1.44
N VAL A 295 7.28 -5.46 -1.15
CA VAL A 295 6.66 -5.46 0.19
C VAL A 295 5.24 -6.00 0.06
N LEU A 296 4.90 -6.96 0.90
CA LEU A 296 3.56 -7.53 1.03
C LEU A 296 2.94 -7.08 2.34
N ILE A 297 1.85 -6.32 2.27
CA ILE A 297 1.01 -5.99 3.44
C ILE A 297 -0.06 -7.08 3.57
N ILE A 298 -0.14 -7.72 4.74
CA ILE A 298 -1.06 -8.85 4.93
C ILE A 298 -1.65 -8.87 6.34
N ASP A 299 -2.88 -9.36 6.46
CA ASP A 299 -3.53 -9.59 7.74
C ASP A 299 -3.10 -10.94 8.32
N ILE A 300 -3.23 -11.10 9.65
CA ILE A 300 -2.77 -12.32 10.36
C ILE A 300 -3.57 -13.58 9.97
N ASP A 301 -4.79 -13.40 9.48
CA ASP A 301 -5.70 -14.45 9.03
C ASP A 301 -5.64 -14.72 7.53
N GLU A 302 -4.57 -14.27 6.87
CA GLU A 302 -4.38 -14.40 5.43
C GLU A 302 -3.02 -14.99 5.08
N VAL A 303 -2.96 -15.71 3.96
CA VAL A 303 -1.71 -16.18 3.35
C VAL A 303 -1.86 -16.28 1.83
N ILE A 304 -0.86 -15.81 1.09
CA ILE A 304 -0.74 -16.09 -0.35
C ILE A 304 0.02 -17.41 -0.50
N VAL A 305 -0.58 -18.37 -1.19
CA VAL A 305 0.02 -19.68 -1.41
C VAL A 305 0.41 -19.80 -2.88
N PRO A 306 1.71 -19.89 -3.20
CA PRO A 306 2.16 -20.24 -4.54
C PRO A 306 1.71 -21.66 -4.87
N VAL A 307 1.24 -21.92 -6.10
CA VAL A 307 0.78 -23.26 -6.51
C VAL A 307 1.96 -24.17 -6.90
N GLU A 308 2.90 -23.65 -7.68
CA GLU A 308 4.02 -24.44 -8.21
C GLU A 308 5.35 -24.14 -7.50
N HIS A 309 5.48 -23.01 -6.83
CA HIS A 309 6.73 -22.54 -6.22
C HIS A 309 6.75 -22.72 -4.70
N ASP A 310 7.91 -23.00 -4.13
CA ASP A 310 8.07 -23.17 -2.68
C ASP A 310 8.20 -21.88 -1.88
N ASN A 311 8.41 -20.75 -2.55
CA ASN A 311 8.60 -19.45 -1.93
C ASN A 311 8.18 -18.29 -2.85
N TYR A 312 7.97 -17.12 -2.26
CA TYR A 312 7.57 -15.92 -2.99
C TYR A 312 8.62 -15.41 -3.99
N GLY A 313 9.90 -15.62 -3.72
CA GLY A 313 10.98 -15.18 -4.61
C GLY A 313 10.91 -15.88 -5.97
N ASP A 314 10.75 -17.20 -5.98
CA ASP A 314 10.63 -17.98 -7.20
C ASP A 314 9.33 -17.65 -7.94
N LEU A 315 8.20 -17.57 -7.23
CA LEU A 315 6.92 -17.14 -7.81
C LEU A 315 7.03 -15.81 -8.55
N LEU A 316 7.62 -14.80 -7.91
CA LEU A 316 7.73 -13.45 -8.47
C LEU A 316 8.70 -13.40 -9.65
N ARG A 317 9.84 -14.12 -9.58
CA ARG A 317 10.79 -14.20 -10.70
C ARG A 317 10.17 -14.88 -11.93
N ASP A 318 9.43 -15.96 -11.73
CA ASP A 318 8.72 -16.64 -12.81
C ASP A 318 7.68 -15.74 -13.45
N PHE A 319 6.87 -15.05 -12.63
CA PHE A 319 5.87 -14.10 -13.12
C PHE A 319 6.51 -12.96 -13.92
N GLU A 320 7.57 -12.34 -13.39
CA GLU A 320 8.29 -11.25 -14.07
C GLU A 320 8.93 -11.69 -15.40
N SER A 321 9.40 -12.94 -15.49
CA SER A 321 9.98 -13.48 -16.71
C SER A 321 8.95 -13.57 -17.86
N LYS A 322 7.68 -13.76 -17.52
CA LYS A 322 6.54 -13.84 -18.46
C LYS A 322 6.00 -12.44 -18.79
N ALA A 323 6.09 -11.50 -17.86
CA ALA A 323 5.59 -10.13 -17.99
C ALA A 323 6.66 -9.21 -18.62
N THR A 324 7.12 -9.52 -19.84
CA THR A 324 8.21 -8.78 -20.49
C THR A 324 7.83 -7.33 -20.80
N GLY A 325 8.66 -6.40 -20.37
CA GLY A 325 8.63 -4.99 -20.81
C GLY A 325 7.87 -4.02 -19.94
N PHE A 326 7.32 -4.44 -18.79
CA PHE A 326 6.56 -3.53 -17.91
C PHE A 326 7.20 -3.36 -16.53
N HIS A 327 7.40 -2.12 -16.14
CA HIS A 327 7.68 -1.77 -14.73
C HIS A 327 6.36 -1.77 -13.96
N LEU A 328 6.01 -2.91 -13.35
CA LEU A 328 4.77 -3.06 -12.61
C LEU A 328 4.80 -2.32 -11.27
N SER A 329 3.65 -1.75 -10.88
CA SER A 329 3.47 -1.20 -9.53
C SER A 329 3.31 -2.32 -8.51
N SER A 330 2.50 -3.33 -8.83
CA SER A 330 2.30 -4.48 -7.94
C SER A 330 1.86 -5.73 -8.70
N ILE A 331 1.98 -6.88 -8.03
CA ILE A 331 1.48 -8.16 -8.49
C ILE A 331 0.52 -8.67 -7.42
N SER A 332 -0.74 -8.89 -7.78
CA SER A 332 -1.83 -9.16 -6.84
C SER A 332 -2.29 -10.60 -6.90
N SER A 333 -2.67 -11.14 -5.77
CA SER A 333 -3.32 -12.45 -5.69
C SER A 333 -4.81 -12.27 -5.38
N ARG A 334 -5.66 -13.00 -6.11
CA ARG A 334 -7.11 -13.03 -5.87
C ARG A 334 -7.43 -13.84 -4.63
N ASN A 335 -8.56 -13.53 -4.01
CA ASN A 335 -8.96 -14.09 -2.72
C ASN A 335 -9.88 -15.29 -2.87
N VAL A 336 -9.69 -16.29 -1.99
CA VAL A 336 -10.67 -17.32 -1.66
C VAL A 336 -10.85 -17.38 -0.15
N PHE A 337 -12.06 -17.66 0.30
CA PHE A 337 -12.35 -17.77 1.72
C PHE A 337 -12.25 -19.22 2.20
N LYS A 338 -11.65 -19.39 3.37
CA LYS A 338 -11.63 -20.66 4.12
C LYS A 338 -12.49 -20.51 5.35
N PHE A 339 -13.48 -21.38 5.47
CA PHE A 339 -14.39 -21.40 6.61
C PHE A 339 -14.09 -22.60 7.50
N PRO A 340 -14.40 -22.54 8.82
CA PRO A 340 -14.22 -23.65 9.72
C PRO A 340 -14.97 -24.89 9.21
N SER A 341 -14.34 -26.05 9.30
CA SER A 341 -15.03 -27.32 9.10
C SER A 341 -15.37 -27.93 10.45
N ASN A 342 -16.54 -28.57 10.54
CA ASN A 342 -16.94 -29.28 11.76
C ASN A 342 -16.09 -30.52 12.05
N PHE A 343 -15.19 -30.89 11.14
CA PHE A 343 -14.27 -32.01 11.24
C PHE A 343 -12.85 -31.48 11.34
N THR A 344 -12.22 -31.57 12.50
CA THR A 344 -10.80 -31.29 12.70
C THR A 344 -10.07 -32.59 12.99
N LEU A 345 -9.26 -33.04 12.04
CA LEU A 345 -8.33 -34.18 12.21
C LEU A 345 -7.13 -33.83 13.11
N PHE A 346 -6.93 -32.56 13.41
CA PHE A 346 -5.75 -32.03 14.10
C PHE A 346 -6.16 -31.20 15.32
N PRO A 347 -5.26 -31.03 16.30
CA PRO A 347 -5.46 -30.06 17.37
C PRO A 347 -5.80 -28.66 16.85
N HIS A 348 -6.58 -27.90 17.60
CA HIS A 348 -7.11 -26.57 17.20
C HIS A 348 -6.02 -25.56 16.78
N TYR A 349 -4.80 -25.69 17.28
CA TYR A 349 -3.69 -24.81 16.88
C TYR A 349 -3.12 -25.13 15.49
N HIS A 350 -3.53 -26.22 14.86
CA HIS A 350 -3.26 -26.51 13.45
C HIS A 350 -4.35 -25.97 12.50
N TYR A 351 -4.99 -24.88 12.89
CA TYR A 351 -6.14 -24.29 12.20
C TYR A 351 -5.98 -24.15 10.68
N MET A 352 -4.80 -23.72 10.22
CA MET A 352 -4.55 -23.49 8.79
C MET A 352 -4.66 -24.76 7.94
N ILE A 353 -4.16 -25.89 8.46
CA ILE A 353 -4.15 -27.16 7.73
C ILE A 353 -5.37 -28.02 8.02
N SER A 354 -6.08 -27.76 9.13
CA SER A 354 -7.32 -28.46 9.48
C SER A 354 -8.48 -28.06 8.57
N ASN A 355 -8.48 -26.83 8.05
CA ASN A 355 -9.52 -26.33 7.17
C ASN A 355 -9.23 -26.73 5.71
N LYS A 356 -9.74 -27.88 5.29
CA LYS A 356 -9.54 -28.39 3.91
C LYS A 356 -10.53 -27.83 2.89
N LYS A 357 -11.54 -27.07 3.29
CA LYS A 357 -12.54 -26.51 2.37
C LYS A 357 -12.34 -25.01 2.17
N ARG A 358 -12.52 -24.57 0.93
CA ARG A 358 -12.52 -23.17 0.55
C ARG A 358 -13.68 -22.83 -0.38
N SER A 359 -14.00 -21.54 -0.52
CA SER A 359 -14.98 -21.12 -1.53
C SER A 359 -14.51 -21.54 -2.92
N ARG A 360 -15.44 -22.07 -3.75
CA ARG A 360 -15.19 -22.38 -5.14
C ARG A 360 -14.90 -21.10 -5.93
N LYS A 361 -15.76 -20.08 -5.73
CA LYS A 361 -15.64 -18.79 -6.39
C LYS A 361 -14.44 -18.02 -5.82
N THR A 362 -13.64 -17.47 -6.70
CA THR A 362 -12.55 -16.52 -6.39
C THR A 362 -13.12 -15.11 -6.47
N SER A 363 -12.71 -14.22 -5.57
CA SER A 363 -13.13 -12.81 -5.61
C SER A 363 -12.78 -12.16 -6.95
N PRO A 364 -13.55 -11.17 -7.41
CA PRO A 364 -13.17 -10.32 -8.52
C PRO A 364 -11.78 -9.72 -8.36
N LYS A 365 -11.17 -9.26 -9.44
CA LYS A 365 -9.95 -8.47 -9.37
C LYS A 365 -10.21 -7.18 -8.57
N GLY A 366 -9.24 -6.74 -7.77
CA GLY A 366 -9.40 -5.58 -6.91
C GLY A 366 -10.09 -5.84 -5.55
N GLU A 367 -10.96 -6.84 -5.45
CA GLU A 367 -11.71 -7.14 -4.23
C GLU A 367 -10.97 -8.13 -3.33
N TYR A 368 -10.84 -7.80 -2.05
CA TYR A 368 -10.25 -8.66 -1.00
C TYR A 368 -8.86 -9.24 -1.33
N GLY A 369 -8.22 -8.85 -2.43
CA GLY A 369 -6.90 -9.31 -2.83
C GLY A 369 -5.80 -8.80 -1.90
N LYS A 370 -4.56 -9.25 -2.11
CA LYS A 370 -3.35 -8.68 -1.50
C LYS A 370 -2.24 -8.62 -2.55
N SER A 371 -1.40 -7.60 -2.44
CA SER A 371 -0.44 -7.25 -3.48
C SER A 371 0.99 -7.25 -2.98
N PHE A 372 1.88 -7.80 -3.78
CA PHE A 372 3.32 -7.57 -3.68
C PHE A 372 3.62 -6.22 -4.34
N SER A 373 3.77 -5.18 -3.54
CA SER A 373 4.07 -3.83 -4.02
C SER A 373 5.55 -3.66 -4.31
N SER A 374 5.88 -3.20 -5.52
CA SER A 374 7.26 -3.01 -5.96
C SER A 374 7.92 -1.85 -5.23
N THR A 375 9.06 -2.09 -4.59
CA THR A 375 9.83 -1.04 -3.92
C THR A 375 10.51 -0.08 -4.89
N SER A 376 10.64 -0.44 -6.16
CA SER A 376 11.28 0.41 -7.17
C SER A 376 10.33 1.37 -7.88
N THR A 377 9.01 1.13 -7.82
CA THR A 377 8.04 1.84 -8.64
C THR A 377 6.89 2.49 -7.87
N VAL A 378 6.73 2.15 -6.58
CA VAL A 378 5.60 2.60 -5.76
C VAL A 378 6.03 3.69 -4.79
N ALA A 379 5.17 4.71 -4.64
CA ALA A 379 5.34 5.79 -3.66
C ALA A 379 4.59 5.50 -2.35
N THR A 380 3.36 4.98 -2.41
CA THR A 380 2.59 4.61 -1.22
C THR A 380 1.82 3.31 -1.43
N VAL A 381 1.53 2.63 -0.34
CA VAL A 381 0.74 1.40 -0.32
C VAL A 381 -0.56 1.59 0.45
N PHE A 382 -1.61 0.92 -0.02
CA PHE A 382 -2.88 0.78 0.66
C PHE A 382 -3.03 -0.64 1.22
N ASN A 383 -4.17 -0.97 1.83
CA ASN A 383 -4.38 -2.28 2.44
C ASN A 383 -4.29 -3.44 1.42
N HIS A 384 -4.75 -3.23 0.20
CA HIS A 384 -4.90 -4.29 -0.81
C HIS A 384 -4.03 -4.10 -2.05
N PHE A 385 -3.52 -2.89 -2.30
CA PHE A 385 -2.83 -2.53 -3.54
C PHE A 385 -1.81 -1.41 -3.34
N ALA A 386 -0.97 -1.19 -4.35
CA ALA A 386 -0.12 -0.02 -4.47
C ALA A 386 -0.97 1.20 -4.81
N LEU A 387 -0.95 2.25 -3.96
CA LEU A 387 -1.84 3.40 -4.12
C LEU A 387 -1.25 4.45 -5.07
N HIS A 388 -0.05 4.95 -4.79
CA HIS A 388 0.61 5.94 -5.65
C HIS A 388 1.87 5.37 -6.28
N LYS A 389 2.08 5.69 -7.55
CA LYS A 389 3.27 5.33 -8.31
C LYS A 389 4.33 6.41 -8.21
N LEU A 390 5.59 6.05 -8.37
CA LEU A 390 6.71 7.01 -8.43
C LEU A 390 6.76 7.74 -9.77
N SER A 391 6.30 7.11 -10.85
CA SER A 391 6.31 7.66 -12.20
C SER A 391 5.03 7.31 -12.94
N PRO A 392 4.52 8.20 -13.80
CA PRO A 392 3.36 7.91 -14.66
C PRO A 392 3.64 6.80 -15.69
N THR A 393 4.92 6.49 -15.95
CA THR A 393 5.32 5.41 -16.87
C THR A 393 5.22 4.02 -16.25
N VAL A 394 5.00 3.93 -14.94
CA VAL A 394 4.84 2.65 -14.24
C VAL A 394 3.50 2.02 -14.63
N ALA A 395 3.54 0.78 -15.08
CA ALA A 395 2.36 0.02 -15.42
C ALA A 395 1.48 -0.25 -14.19
N LYS A 396 0.21 -0.52 -14.44
CA LYS A 396 -0.75 -0.89 -13.39
C LYS A 396 -0.42 -2.25 -12.77
N SER A 397 -1.15 -2.57 -11.72
CA SER A 397 -1.09 -3.88 -11.07
C SER A 397 -1.48 -5.00 -12.04
N GLN A 398 -0.78 -6.12 -11.95
CA GLN A 398 -1.18 -7.37 -12.60
C GLN A 398 -1.60 -8.40 -11.56
N TYR A 399 -2.28 -9.44 -12.01
CA TYR A 399 -2.84 -10.47 -11.12
C TYR A 399 -2.29 -11.85 -11.48
N PHE A 400 -1.89 -12.59 -10.45
CA PHE A 400 -1.65 -14.02 -10.62
C PHE A 400 -2.92 -14.70 -11.10
N SER A 401 -2.78 -15.66 -12.02
CA SER A 401 -3.81 -16.65 -12.28
C SER A 401 -4.01 -17.55 -11.05
N ALA A 402 -5.16 -18.20 -10.95
CA ALA A 402 -5.43 -19.15 -9.86
C ALA A 402 -4.49 -20.38 -9.90
N SER A 403 -3.86 -20.66 -11.04
CA SER A 403 -2.85 -21.71 -11.20
C SER A 403 -1.45 -21.28 -10.73
N GLU A 404 -1.18 -19.98 -10.59
CA GLU A 404 0.11 -19.47 -10.13
C GLU A 404 0.11 -19.22 -8.61
N ALA A 405 -0.90 -18.49 -8.10
CA ALA A 405 -1.03 -18.22 -6.68
C ALA A 405 -2.48 -17.89 -6.28
N VAL A 406 -2.83 -18.24 -5.06
CA VAL A 406 -4.12 -17.92 -4.46
C VAL A 406 -3.94 -17.36 -3.05
N LYS A 407 -4.71 -16.36 -2.69
CA LYS A 407 -4.76 -15.85 -1.32
C LYS A 407 -5.85 -16.58 -0.53
N LEU A 408 -5.47 -17.32 0.47
CA LEU A 408 -6.37 -17.95 1.43
C LEU A 408 -6.68 -16.95 2.54
N HIS A 409 -7.97 -16.72 2.79
CA HIS A 409 -8.46 -15.85 3.85
C HIS A 409 -9.30 -16.67 4.83
N TYR A 410 -8.79 -16.87 6.03
CA TYR A 410 -9.42 -17.66 7.07
C TYR A 410 -10.45 -16.81 7.81
N LYS A 411 -11.72 -17.21 7.76
CA LYS A 411 -12.83 -16.53 8.45
C LYS A 411 -13.53 -17.49 9.38
N SER A 412 -13.65 -17.13 10.64
CA SER A 412 -14.52 -17.84 11.60
C SER A 412 -15.99 -17.57 11.32
N GLU A 413 -16.33 -16.33 10.96
CA GLU A 413 -17.69 -15.85 10.69
C GLU A 413 -17.68 -14.88 9.54
N CYS A 414 -18.80 -14.77 8.84
CA CYS A 414 -19.00 -13.76 7.81
C CYS A 414 -19.04 -12.36 8.40
N PRO A 415 -18.26 -11.39 7.88
CA PRO A 415 -18.37 -10.00 8.30
C PRO A 415 -19.77 -9.48 8.00
N TRP A 416 -20.35 -8.74 8.93
CA TRP A 416 -21.72 -8.20 8.77
C TRP A 416 -21.85 -7.25 7.56
N GLU A 417 -20.78 -6.52 7.22
CA GLU A 417 -20.71 -5.57 6.10
C GLU A 417 -20.84 -6.27 4.72
N SER A 418 -20.39 -7.52 4.63
CA SER A 418 -20.46 -8.36 3.42
C SER A 418 -21.21 -9.67 3.67
N GLN A 419 -22.13 -9.69 4.62
CA GLN A 419 -22.78 -10.91 5.12
C GLN A 419 -23.46 -11.69 4.01
N LYS A 420 -24.26 -11.02 3.16
CA LYS A 420 -25.02 -11.68 2.08
C LYS A 420 -24.08 -12.39 1.09
N GLU A 421 -23.04 -11.72 0.65
CA GLU A 421 -22.06 -12.26 -0.29
C GLU A 421 -21.23 -13.37 0.35
N CYS A 422 -20.75 -13.15 1.55
CA CYS A 422 -19.98 -14.13 2.30
C CYS A 422 -20.79 -15.40 2.58
N HIS A 423 -22.07 -15.30 2.93
CA HIS A 423 -22.95 -16.48 3.07
C HIS A 423 -23.08 -17.28 1.78
N GLN A 424 -23.22 -16.61 0.64
CA GLN A 424 -23.22 -17.33 -0.66
C GLN A 424 -21.93 -18.13 -0.89
N LEU A 425 -20.79 -17.58 -0.49
CA LEU A 425 -19.50 -18.25 -0.60
C LEU A 425 -19.32 -19.42 0.37
N GLN A 426 -20.06 -19.45 1.48
CA GLN A 426 -20.05 -20.57 2.44
C GLN A 426 -20.80 -21.82 1.96
N TYR A 427 -21.73 -21.68 1.01
CA TYR A 427 -22.52 -22.81 0.51
C TYR A 427 -21.88 -23.52 -0.67
N ASP A 428 -21.06 -22.84 -1.48
CA ASP A 428 -20.35 -23.44 -2.61
C ASP A 428 -18.87 -23.62 -2.28
N LEU A 429 -18.57 -24.74 -1.64
CA LEU A 429 -17.23 -25.09 -1.20
C LEU A 429 -16.63 -26.21 -2.03
N ILE A 430 -15.33 -26.15 -2.22
CA ILE A 430 -14.51 -27.22 -2.79
C ILE A 430 -13.40 -27.63 -1.82
N GLU A 431 -12.86 -28.81 -2.01
CA GLU A 431 -11.67 -29.24 -1.31
C GLU A 431 -10.46 -28.41 -1.79
N ASP A 432 -9.62 -28.02 -0.84
CA ASP A 432 -8.45 -27.20 -1.08
C ASP A 432 -7.17 -27.94 -0.70
N THR A 433 -6.41 -28.28 -1.69
CA THR A 433 -5.13 -28.99 -1.59
C THR A 433 -3.91 -28.05 -1.66
N SER A 434 -4.13 -26.74 -1.75
CA SER A 434 -3.05 -25.76 -1.96
C SER A 434 -1.97 -25.77 -0.87
N LEU A 435 -2.31 -26.17 0.36
CA LEU A 435 -1.36 -26.29 1.48
C LEU A 435 -0.79 -27.69 1.70
N ASP A 436 -1.25 -28.72 0.98
CA ASP A 436 -0.87 -30.12 1.26
C ASP A 436 0.64 -30.35 1.18
N ARG A 437 1.31 -29.77 0.20
CA ARG A 437 2.78 -29.86 0.07
C ARG A 437 3.54 -29.16 1.21
N PHE A 438 2.90 -28.24 1.92
CA PHE A 438 3.49 -27.55 3.06
C PHE A 438 3.07 -28.16 4.41
N GLU A 439 2.10 -29.07 4.43
CA GLU A 439 1.46 -29.59 5.64
C GLU A 439 2.46 -30.11 6.66
N GLN A 440 3.34 -31.00 6.24
CA GLN A 440 4.33 -31.62 7.15
C GLN A 440 5.27 -30.59 7.78
N LYS A 441 5.76 -29.62 6.96
CA LYS A 441 6.63 -28.55 7.43
C LYS A 441 5.91 -27.60 8.40
N LEU A 442 4.64 -27.28 8.10
CA LEU A 442 3.79 -26.43 8.95
C LEU A 442 3.52 -27.12 10.29
N ARG A 443 3.08 -28.38 10.28
CA ARG A 443 2.83 -29.15 11.51
C ARG A 443 4.04 -29.13 12.41
N LYS A 444 5.19 -29.56 11.92
CA LYS A 444 6.44 -29.59 12.68
C LYS A 444 6.75 -28.23 13.34
N ARG A 445 6.64 -27.15 12.58
CA ARG A 445 6.95 -25.81 13.10
C ARG A 445 5.93 -25.31 14.14
N VAL A 446 4.66 -25.60 13.93
CA VAL A 446 3.59 -25.25 14.88
C VAL A 446 3.76 -26.05 16.17
N ASP A 447 4.00 -27.37 16.09
CA ASP A 447 4.24 -28.22 17.27
C ASP A 447 5.47 -27.75 18.07
N GLU A 448 6.57 -27.43 17.39
CA GLU A 448 7.76 -26.87 18.03
C GLU A 448 7.45 -25.53 18.75
N ALA A 449 6.65 -24.67 18.15
CA ALA A 449 6.26 -23.40 18.74
C ALA A 449 5.36 -23.61 19.96
N VAL A 450 4.32 -24.44 19.83
CA VAL A 450 3.35 -24.76 20.90
C VAL A 450 4.08 -25.35 22.13
N MET A 451 4.97 -26.32 21.90
CA MET A 451 5.78 -26.91 22.99
C MET A 451 6.65 -25.86 23.71
N LYS A 452 7.33 -24.99 22.94
CA LYS A 452 8.23 -23.99 23.52
C LYS A 452 7.52 -22.85 24.24
N ILE A 453 6.30 -22.51 23.80
CA ILE A 453 5.48 -21.44 24.39
C ILE A 453 4.69 -21.96 25.61
N GLY A 454 4.49 -23.28 25.70
CA GLY A 454 3.71 -23.93 26.76
C GLY A 454 2.20 -23.69 26.61
N ILE A 455 1.69 -23.61 25.37
CA ILE A 455 0.26 -23.57 25.08
C ILE A 455 -0.26 -25.01 25.13
N LYS A 456 -1.24 -25.25 26.00
CA LYS A 456 -1.95 -26.55 26.10
C LYS A 456 -3.25 -26.53 25.32
#